data_1d7e416592776d4357a59b7b1c74dd51
#
_entry.id   1d7e416592776d4357a59b7b1c74dd51
#
_cell.length_a   1.000
_cell.length_b   1.000
_cell.length_c   1.000
_cell.angle_alpha   90.00
_cell.angle_beta   90.00
_cell.angle_gamma   90.00
#
_symmetry.space_group_name_H-M   'P 1'
#
loop_
_entity.id
_entity.type
_entity.pdbx_description
1 polymer ?
#
loop_
_entity_poly.entity_id
_entity_poly.type
_entity_poly.pdbx_seq_one_letter_code
_entity_poly.pdbx_strand_id
1 'polypeptide(L)'
;HKAGERTMEFRRMTSASHPDYEKAMALYRSSFPYHELREEASQERIMSHPQYHFDCVYDGTCWAGLILYWETESFIYVEHFCIFPKLRGQKYGQRALEKLNEKGKPVILEIDPPVDEISIRRKGFYERCGFTANPYEHVHPAYHKGYEGHKLIVMSCPEKLTEKQYGAFANHLRTVVMQDVFDA
;
A
#
# COMPACT_ATOMS: atom_id res chain seq x y z
N HIS A 1 6.62 -7.88 -30.45
CA HIS A 1 6.15 -8.69 -29.34
C HIS A 1 7.23 -9.69 -28.92
N LYS A 2 7.70 -9.58 -27.69
CA LYS A 2 8.72 -10.51 -27.19
C LYS A 2 8.06 -11.78 -26.69
N ALA A 3 8.42 -12.91 -27.24
CA ALA A 3 7.93 -14.21 -26.78
C ALA A 3 8.34 -14.39 -25.30
N GLY A 4 7.37 -14.70 -24.45
CA GLY A 4 7.61 -14.91 -23.02
C GLY A 4 7.49 -13.68 -22.14
N GLU A 5 7.15 -12.51 -22.69
CA GLU A 5 6.88 -11.32 -21.87
C GLU A 5 5.57 -11.53 -21.10
N ARG A 6 5.68 -11.54 -19.77
CA ARG A 6 4.53 -11.72 -18.89
C ARG A 6 3.91 -10.37 -18.56
N THR A 7 2.59 -10.33 -18.51
CA THR A 7 1.84 -9.12 -18.15
C THR A 7 1.58 -9.11 -16.65
N MET A 8 1.91 -8.00 -16.01
CA MET A 8 1.55 -7.74 -14.62
C MET A 8 0.04 -7.57 -14.52
N GLU A 9 -0.60 -8.27 -13.60
CA GLU A 9 -2.04 -8.22 -13.40
C GLU A 9 -2.35 -8.08 -11.91
N PHE A 10 -3.34 -7.23 -11.60
CA PHE A 10 -3.87 -7.10 -10.23
C PHE A 10 -5.22 -7.81 -10.17
N ARG A 11 -5.33 -8.79 -9.28
CA ARG A 11 -6.56 -9.55 -9.07
C ARG A 11 -7.16 -9.17 -7.74
N ARG A 12 -8.29 -8.46 -7.78
CA ARG A 12 -8.96 -7.94 -6.59
C ARG A 12 -9.73 -9.02 -5.85
N MET A 13 -9.55 -9.07 -4.52
CA MET A 13 -10.43 -9.82 -3.64
C MET A 13 -11.39 -8.84 -2.96
N THR A 14 -12.68 -9.20 -2.90
CA THR A 14 -13.72 -8.35 -2.30
C THR A 14 -14.39 -8.98 -1.08
N SER A 15 -13.91 -10.14 -0.64
CA SER A 15 -14.50 -10.85 0.48
C SER A 15 -13.48 -11.74 1.16
N ALA A 16 -13.58 -11.85 2.48
CA ALA A 16 -12.79 -12.79 3.27
C ALA A 16 -13.13 -14.26 2.97
N SER A 17 -14.20 -14.53 2.23
CA SER A 17 -14.58 -15.88 1.81
C SER A 17 -13.84 -16.33 0.54
N HIS A 18 -13.05 -15.45 -0.09
CA HIS A 18 -12.27 -15.82 -1.27
C HIS A 18 -11.31 -16.97 -0.94
N PRO A 19 -11.17 -17.98 -1.83
CA PRO A 19 -10.31 -19.15 -1.55
C PRO A 19 -8.86 -18.82 -1.21
N ASP A 20 -8.32 -17.72 -1.74
CA ASP A 20 -6.94 -17.31 -1.53
C ASP A 20 -6.75 -16.34 -0.36
N TYR A 21 -7.82 -15.97 0.34
CA TYR A 21 -7.75 -14.97 1.41
C TYR A 21 -6.79 -15.36 2.53
N GLU A 22 -6.84 -16.61 3.01
CA GLU A 22 -5.99 -17.06 4.10
C GLU A 22 -4.50 -17.03 3.72
N LYS A 23 -4.17 -17.42 2.49
CA LYS A 23 -2.79 -17.36 1.98
C LYS A 23 -2.33 -15.91 1.86
N ALA A 24 -3.21 -15.04 1.37
CA ALA A 24 -2.91 -13.60 1.29
C ALA A 24 -2.68 -13.00 2.67
N MET A 25 -3.53 -13.34 3.65
CA MET A 25 -3.40 -12.83 5.02
C MET A 25 -2.15 -13.37 5.72
N ALA A 26 -1.73 -14.60 5.40
CA ALA A 26 -0.46 -15.14 5.91
C ALA A 26 0.73 -14.30 5.43
N LEU A 27 0.74 -13.94 4.14
CA LEU A 27 1.77 -13.04 3.60
C LEU A 27 1.69 -11.66 4.24
N TYR A 28 0.50 -11.09 4.34
CA TYR A 28 0.28 -9.79 4.96
C TYR A 28 0.82 -9.76 6.39
N ARG A 29 0.41 -10.72 7.24
CA ARG A 29 0.84 -10.80 8.63
C ARG A 29 2.35 -11.00 8.80
N SER A 30 2.98 -11.73 7.88
CA SER A 30 4.42 -11.99 7.95
C SER A 30 5.27 -10.86 7.38
N SER A 31 4.67 -9.93 6.63
CA SER A 31 5.40 -8.87 5.93
C SER A 31 5.51 -7.57 6.72
N PHE A 32 4.66 -7.38 7.73
CA PHE A 32 4.59 -6.12 8.49
C PHE A 32 4.59 -6.40 9.99
N PRO A 33 5.18 -5.51 10.81
CA PRO A 33 5.10 -5.66 12.26
C PRO A 33 3.67 -5.42 12.74
N TYR A 34 3.33 -5.93 13.93
CA TYR A 34 1.96 -5.89 14.46
C TYR A 34 1.36 -4.49 14.45
N HIS A 35 2.14 -3.48 14.83
CA HIS A 35 1.62 -2.12 14.91
C HIS A 35 1.22 -1.52 13.56
N GLU A 36 1.66 -2.11 12.44
CA GLU A 36 1.28 -1.70 11.10
C GLU A 36 0.15 -2.56 10.52
N LEU A 37 -0.27 -3.60 11.21
CA LEU A 37 -1.34 -4.48 10.75
C LEU A 37 -2.70 -3.97 11.20
N ARG A 38 -3.65 -3.94 10.27
CA ARG A 38 -5.06 -3.65 10.58
C ARG A 38 -5.64 -4.78 11.41
N GLU A 39 -6.55 -4.47 12.35
CA GLU A 39 -7.30 -5.48 13.08
C GLU A 39 -8.05 -6.40 12.11
N GLU A 40 -8.12 -7.68 12.44
CA GLU A 40 -8.67 -8.70 11.54
C GLU A 40 -10.11 -8.40 11.13
N ALA A 41 -10.96 -8.02 12.08
CA ALA A 41 -12.35 -7.67 11.79
C ALA A 41 -12.45 -6.42 10.91
N SER A 42 -11.62 -5.42 11.14
CA SER A 42 -11.55 -4.23 10.30
C SER A 42 -11.12 -4.60 8.88
N GLN A 43 -10.12 -5.48 8.72
CA GLN A 43 -9.66 -5.93 7.41
C GLN A 43 -10.79 -6.61 6.64
N GLU A 44 -11.56 -7.45 7.29
CA GLU A 44 -12.70 -8.11 6.65
C GLU A 44 -13.78 -7.12 6.23
N ARG A 45 -14.08 -6.13 7.08
CA ARG A 45 -15.10 -5.13 6.78
C ARG A 45 -14.77 -4.30 5.56
N ILE A 46 -13.52 -3.86 5.41
CA ILE A 46 -13.15 -2.97 4.30
C ILE A 46 -13.05 -3.69 2.95
N MET A 47 -13.02 -5.03 2.93
CA MET A 47 -12.89 -5.78 1.67
C MET A 47 -13.98 -5.43 0.65
N SER A 48 -15.18 -5.08 1.10
CA SER A 48 -16.30 -4.71 0.24
C SER A 48 -16.41 -3.21 -0.01
N HIS A 49 -15.54 -2.38 0.59
CA HIS A 49 -15.59 -0.94 0.38
C HIS A 49 -15.24 -0.62 -1.09
N PRO A 50 -16.03 0.21 -1.78
CA PRO A 50 -15.84 0.45 -3.22
C PRO A 50 -14.48 1.09 -3.57
N GLN A 51 -13.89 1.86 -2.67
CA GLN A 51 -12.59 2.48 -2.91
C GLN A 51 -11.41 1.58 -2.52
N TYR A 52 -11.64 0.55 -1.72
CA TYR A 52 -10.56 -0.31 -1.25
C TYR A 52 -10.27 -1.43 -2.22
N HIS A 53 -8.98 -1.65 -2.51
CA HIS A 53 -8.50 -2.70 -3.39
C HIS A 53 -7.52 -3.60 -2.61
N PHE A 54 -7.96 -4.80 -2.33
CA PHE A 54 -7.09 -5.86 -1.83
C PHE A 54 -6.66 -6.69 -3.02
N ASP A 55 -5.57 -6.30 -3.65
CA ASP A 55 -5.17 -6.89 -4.93
C ASP A 55 -4.00 -7.84 -4.77
N CYS A 56 -4.14 -9.04 -5.35
CA CYS A 56 -3.04 -9.97 -5.53
C CYS A 56 -2.30 -9.59 -6.81
N VAL A 57 -0.98 -9.47 -6.69
CA VAL A 57 -0.11 -9.08 -7.82
C VAL A 57 0.34 -10.36 -8.52
N TYR A 58 -0.01 -10.49 -9.80
CA TYR A 58 0.35 -11.63 -10.62
C TYR A 58 1.24 -11.23 -11.79
N ASP A 59 2.19 -12.09 -12.09
CA ASP A 59 3.01 -12.04 -13.31
C ASP A 59 2.71 -13.33 -14.07
N GLY A 60 1.77 -13.26 -15.03
CA GLY A 60 1.24 -14.46 -15.65
C GLY A 60 0.52 -15.32 -14.61
N THR A 61 1.04 -16.53 -14.37
CA THR A 61 0.49 -17.47 -13.37
C THR A 61 1.20 -17.35 -12.02
N CYS A 62 2.24 -16.53 -11.94
CA CYS A 62 3.03 -16.37 -10.71
C CYS A 62 2.40 -15.31 -9.80
N TRP A 63 1.92 -15.74 -8.64
CA TRP A 63 1.44 -14.82 -7.61
C TRP A 63 2.65 -14.24 -6.89
N ALA A 64 2.96 -12.95 -7.14
CA ALA A 64 4.19 -12.31 -6.69
C ALA A 64 4.05 -11.59 -5.34
N GLY A 65 2.86 -11.14 -4.98
CA GLY A 65 2.68 -10.39 -3.75
C GLY A 65 1.29 -9.77 -3.62
N LEU A 66 1.21 -8.75 -2.78
CA LEU A 66 -0.03 -8.01 -2.50
C LEU A 66 0.19 -6.53 -2.67
N ILE A 67 -0.81 -5.85 -3.22
CA ILE A 67 -0.89 -4.40 -3.19
C ILE A 67 -2.28 -4.01 -2.70
N LEU A 68 -2.34 -3.38 -1.52
CA LEU A 68 -3.56 -3.01 -0.82
C LEU A 68 -3.65 -1.49 -0.85
N TYR A 69 -4.63 -0.96 -1.56
CA TYR A 69 -4.69 0.47 -1.80
C TYR A 69 -6.13 0.99 -1.85
N TRP A 70 -6.26 2.28 -1.64
CA TRP A 70 -7.51 3.02 -1.75
C TRP A 70 -7.45 3.90 -2.98
N GLU A 71 -8.45 3.81 -3.82
CA GLU A 71 -8.52 4.64 -5.01
C GLU A 71 -9.71 5.59 -4.92
N THR A 72 -9.42 6.90 -5.02
CA THR A 72 -10.40 7.97 -5.14
C THR A 72 -10.34 8.54 -6.56
N GLU A 73 -11.18 9.52 -6.86
CA GLU A 73 -11.08 10.23 -8.15
C GLU A 73 -9.78 11.01 -8.27
N SER A 74 -9.21 11.45 -7.14
CA SER A 74 -8.10 12.41 -7.11
C SER A 74 -6.75 11.80 -6.80
N PHE A 75 -6.70 10.62 -6.18
CA PHE A 75 -5.43 9.98 -5.81
C PHE A 75 -5.62 8.50 -5.50
N ILE A 76 -4.49 7.81 -5.44
CA ILE A 76 -4.40 6.43 -4.99
C ILE A 76 -3.50 6.43 -3.76
N TYR A 77 -3.94 5.80 -2.66
CA TYR A 77 -3.15 5.62 -1.45
C TYR A 77 -2.80 4.16 -1.27
N VAL A 78 -1.51 3.83 -1.35
CA VAL A 78 -1.01 2.47 -1.10
C VAL A 78 -0.81 2.32 0.41
N GLU A 79 -1.71 1.57 1.04
CA GLU A 79 -1.66 1.35 2.48
C GLU A 79 -0.68 0.24 2.86
N HIS A 80 -0.69 -0.88 2.13
CA HIS A 80 0.23 -1.99 2.33
C HIS A 80 0.69 -2.56 1.00
N PHE A 81 1.96 -2.90 0.91
CA PHE A 81 2.55 -3.43 -0.30
C PHE A 81 3.69 -4.39 0.05
N CYS A 82 3.63 -5.61 -0.46
CA CYS A 82 4.67 -6.61 -0.18
C CYS A 82 4.79 -7.63 -1.30
N ILE A 83 5.99 -8.20 -1.41
CA ILE A 83 6.31 -9.26 -2.37
C ILE A 83 6.67 -10.52 -1.57
N PHE A 84 6.28 -11.69 -2.04
CA PHE A 84 6.69 -12.94 -1.40
C PHE A 84 8.21 -12.98 -1.26
N PRO A 85 8.73 -13.37 -0.08
CA PRO A 85 10.19 -13.34 0.17
C PRO A 85 11.03 -14.03 -0.90
N LYS A 86 10.56 -15.15 -1.43
CA LYS A 86 11.27 -15.92 -2.47
C LYS A 86 11.37 -15.19 -3.80
N LEU A 87 10.53 -14.17 -4.02
CA LEU A 87 10.44 -13.44 -5.29
C LEU A 87 11.04 -12.04 -5.20
N ARG A 88 11.62 -11.68 -4.05
CA ARG A 88 12.31 -10.39 -3.89
C ARG A 88 13.54 -10.34 -4.80
N GLY A 89 13.90 -9.13 -5.22
CA GLY A 89 15.06 -8.93 -6.09
C GLY A 89 14.80 -9.20 -7.57
N GLN A 90 13.56 -9.48 -7.97
CA GLN A 90 13.18 -9.75 -9.36
C GLN A 90 12.35 -8.63 -9.98
N LYS A 91 12.40 -7.43 -9.40
CA LYS A 91 11.73 -6.21 -9.87
C LYS A 91 10.20 -6.25 -9.85
N TYR A 92 9.58 -7.19 -9.17
CA TYR A 92 8.12 -7.25 -9.07
C TYR A 92 7.55 -6.02 -8.38
N GLY A 93 8.22 -5.52 -7.34
CA GLY A 93 7.78 -4.31 -6.65
C GLY A 93 7.76 -3.09 -7.57
N GLN A 94 8.83 -2.87 -8.31
CA GLN A 94 8.92 -1.80 -9.28
C GLN A 94 7.83 -1.91 -10.35
N ARG A 95 7.66 -3.11 -10.90
CA ARG A 95 6.65 -3.36 -11.96
C ARG A 95 5.23 -3.14 -11.45
N ALA A 96 4.93 -3.53 -10.22
CA ALA A 96 3.61 -3.29 -9.63
C ALA A 96 3.34 -1.80 -9.45
N LEU A 97 4.31 -1.03 -8.96
CA LEU A 97 4.16 0.42 -8.82
C LEU A 97 4.04 1.12 -10.17
N GLU A 98 4.78 0.69 -11.18
CA GLU A 98 4.64 1.20 -12.55
C GLU A 98 3.23 0.99 -13.09
N LYS A 99 2.67 -0.20 -12.87
CA LYS A 99 1.30 -0.50 -13.27
C LYS A 99 0.30 0.41 -12.57
N LEU A 100 0.47 0.64 -11.29
CA LEU A 100 -0.41 1.52 -10.53
C LEU A 100 -0.33 2.96 -11.04
N ASN A 101 0.88 3.43 -11.38
CA ASN A 101 1.10 4.77 -11.93
C ASN A 101 0.43 4.99 -13.29
N GLU A 102 0.14 3.93 -14.05
CA GLU A 102 -0.56 4.02 -15.33
C GLU A 102 -1.98 4.56 -15.20
N LYS A 103 -2.55 4.55 -13.99
CA LYS A 103 -3.89 5.08 -13.75
C LYS A 103 -3.97 6.61 -13.87
N GLY A 104 -2.82 7.30 -13.94
CA GLY A 104 -2.78 8.74 -14.22
C GLY A 104 -3.20 9.65 -13.07
N LYS A 105 -3.18 9.14 -11.84
CA LYS A 105 -3.48 9.89 -10.62
C LYS A 105 -2.24 9.93 -9.74
N PRO A 106 -2.10 10.93 -8.85
CA PRO A 106 -1.05 10.87 -7.83
C PRO A 106 -1.15 9.57 -7.02
N VAL A 107 -0.04 8.87 -6.89
CA VAL A 107 0.08 7.69 -6.05
C VAL A 107 0.82 8.11 -4.79
N ILE A 108 0.23 7.83 -3.63
CA ILE A 108 0.72 8.26 -2.32
C ILE A 108 1.03 7.02 -1.48
N LEU A 109 2.15 7.05 -0.79
CA LEU A 109 2.48 6.04 0.20
C LEU A 109 3.25 6.68 1.36
N GLU A 110 3.46 5.91 2.41
CA GLU A 110 4.13 6.37 3.62
C GLU A 110 5.31 5.46 3.90
N ILE A 111 6.40 6.06 4.36
CA ILE A 111 7.60 5.31 4.75
C ILE A 111 8.07 5.74 6.12
N ASP A 112 8.80 4.86 6.81
CA ASP A 112 9.50 5.24 8.02
C ASP A 112 10.54 6.30 7.73
N PRO A 113 10.80 7.23 8.67
CA PRO A 113 11.91 8.18 8.51
C PRO A 113 13.22 7.43 8.25
N PRO A 114 14.08 7.92 7.32
CA PRO A 114 15.29 7.20 6.92
C PRO A 114 16.41 7.34 7.94
N VAL A 115 16.26 6.70 9.09
CA VAL A 115 17.19 6.82 10.24
C VAL A 115 18.11 5.62 10.41
N ASP A 116 17.84 4.51 9.70
CA ASP A 116 18.66 3.30 9.74
C ASP A 116 18.86 2.75 8.32
N GLU A 117 19.69 1.72 8.21
CA GLU A 117 20.05 1.15 6.90
C GLU A 117 18.82 0.64 6.12
N ILE A 118 17.89 0.00 6.80
CA ILE A 118 16.70 -0.58 6.16
C ILE A 118 15.76 0.54 5.66
N SER A 119 15.49 1.53 6.48
CA SER A 119 14.60 2.65 6.11
C SER A 119 15.21 3.53 5.02
N ILE A 120 16.53 3.75 5.05
CA ILE A 120 17.25 4.47 3.99
C ILE A 120 17.15 3.72 2.67
N ARG A 121 17.35 2.41 2.69
CA ARG A 121 17.25 1.56 1.49
C ARG A 121 15.84 1.57 0.92
N ARG A 122 14.82 1.53 1.77
CA ARG A 122 13.41 1.59 1.35
C ARG A 122 13.09 2.91 0.67
N LYS A 123 13.51 4.03 1.25
CA LYS A 123 13.34 5.35 0.63
C LYS A 123 14.00 5.39 -0.75
N GLY A 124 15.23 4.90 -0.85
CA GLY A 124 15.94 4.83 -2.13
C GLY A 124 15.23 4.00 -3.19
N PHE A 125 14.62 2.90 -2.78
CA PHE A 125 13.82 2.08 -3.68
C PHE A 125 12.64 2.87 -4.26
N TYR A 126 11.88 3.56 -3.41
CA TYR A 126 10.75 4.35 -3.88
C TYR A 126 11.19 5.54 -4.75
N GLU A 127 12.31 6.18 -4.41
CA GLU A 127 12.87 7.24 -5.26
C GLU A 127 13.21 6.72 -6.66
N ARG A 128 13.81 5.54 -6.76
CA ARG A 128 14.08 4.90 -8.05
C ARG A 128 12.80 4.54 -8.81
N CYS A 129 11.70 4.34 -8.11
CA CYS A 129 10.40 4.10 -8.72
C CYS A 129 9.66 5.39 -9.10
N GLY A 130 10.30 6.55 -8.95
CA GLY A 130 9.72 7.84 -9.34
C GLY A 130 8.98 8.57 -8.23
N PHE A 131 9.09 8.12 -6.98
CA PHE A 131 8.45 8.78 -5.85
C PHE A 131 9.35 9.86 -5.26
N THR A 132 8.73 10.90 -4.71
CA THR A 132 9.41 12.03 -4.08
C THR A 132 8.87 12.22 -2.67
N ALA A 133 9.76 12.45 -1.71
CA ALA A 133 9.36 12.74 -0.33
C ALA A 133 8.74 14.14 -0.24
N ASN A 134 7.67 14.24 0.56
CA ASN A 134 6.97 15.48 0.82
C ASN A 134 7.39 16.07 2.17
N PRO A 135 7.37 17.40 2.34
CA PRO A 135 7.87 18.05 3.57
C PRO A 135 6.85 18.14 4.71
N TYR A 136 5.67 17.55 4.53
CA TYR A 136 4.59 17.69 5.52
C TYR A 136 4.86 16.86 6.76
N GLU A 137 4.62 17.43 7.94
CA GLU A 137 4.59 16.65 9.17
C GLU A 137 3.38 15.72 9.10
N HIS A 138 3.62 14.42 9.25
CA HIS A 138 2.59 13.43 9.03
C HIS A 138 2.63 12.33 10.08
N VAL A 139 1.45 12.03 10.63
CA VAL A 139 1.27 10.95 11.57
C VAL A 139 0.15 10.04 11.06
N HIS A 140 0.48 8.76 10.85
CA HIS A 140 -0.53 7.76 10.54
C HIS A 140 -1.23 7.36 11.84
N PRO A 141 -2.56 7.39 11.92
CA PRO A 141 -3.27 6.97 13.12
C PRO A 141 -2.96 5.52 13.50
N ALA A 142 -3.06 5.20 14.79
CA ALA A 142 -2.81 3.85 15.27
C ALA A 142 -3.87 2.86 14.76
N TYR A 143 -3.44 1.64 14.46
CA TYR A 143 -4.34 0.54 14.09
C TYR A 143 -4.96 -0.16 15.30
N HIS A 144 -4.35 -0.03 16.47
CA HIS A 144 -4.76 -0.77 17.66
C HIS A 144 -5.00 0.17 18.85
N LYS A 145 -6.00 -0.15 19.66
CA LYS A 145 -6.28 0.62 20.90
C LYS A 145 -5.06 0.60 21.80
N GLY A 146 -4.75 1.77 22.39
CA GLY A 146 -3.61 1.91 23.28
C GLY A 146 -2.27 2.13 22.59
N TYR A 147 -2.24 2.07 21.28
CA TYR A 147 -1.04 2.36 20.50
C TYR A 147 -1.02 3.83 20.07
N GLU A 148 0.16 4.38 19.94
CA GLU A 148 0.33 5.73 19.40
C GLU A 148 0.36 5.70 17.87
N GLY A 149 0.04 6.84 17.26
CA GLY A 149 0.23 7.01 15.82
C GLY A 149 1.71 6.99 15.44
N HIS A 150 1.98 6.79 14.17
CA HIS A 150 3.35 6.69 13.64
C HIS A 150 3.71 7.95 12.88
N LYS A 151 4.86 8.54 13.21
CA LYS A 151 5.44 9.60 12.37
C LYS A 151 6.03 8.94 11.13
N LEU A 152 5.49 9.31 9.98
CA LEU A 152 5.91 8.77 8.69
C LEU A 152 6.21 9.90 7.72
N ILE A 153 6.98 9.59 6.68
CA ILE A 153 7.19 10.49 5.56
C ILE A 153 6.23 10.09 4.46
N VAL A 154 5.48 11.06 3.96
CA VAL A 154 4.61 10.86 2.80
C VAL A 154 5.44 10.98 1.53
N MET A 155 5.41 9.97 0.69
CA MET A 155 6.01 10.01 -0.63
C MET A 155 4.92 9.98 -1.69
N SER A 156 5.15 10.62 -2.81
CA SER A 156 4.19 10.66 -3.91
C SER A 156 4.85 10.61 -5.27
N CYS A 157 4.09 10.13 -6.25
CA CYS A 157 4.50 10.00 -7.63
C CYS A 157 3.37 10.55 -8.52
N PRO A 158 3.62 11.32 -9.59
CA PRO A 158 4.96 11.61 -10.14
C PRO A 158 5.70 12.75 -9.45
N GLU A 159 5.05 13.55 -8.64
CA GLU A 159 5.67 14.72 -8.02
C GLU A 159 5.16 14.96 -6.60
N LYS A 160 5.72 15.96 -5.92
CA LYS A 160 5.25 16.35 -4.59
C LYS A 160 3.80 16.77 -4.63
N LEU A 161 3.07 16.50 -3.54
CA LEU A 161 1.71 16.95 -3.36
C LEU A 161 1.69 18.45 -3.02
N THR A 162 0.71 19.16 -3.53
CA THR A 162 0.39 20.51 -3.04
C THR A 162 -0.18 20.39 -1.63
N GLU A 163 -0.23 21.50 -0.88
CA GLU A 163 -0.86 21.52 0.45
C GLU A 163 -2.31 21.05 0.39
N LYS A 164 -3.04 21.45 -0.66
CA LYS A 164 -4.42 21.03 -0.88
C LYS A 164 -4.53 19.53 -1.11
N GLN A 165 -3.67 18.97 -1.94
CA GLN A 165 -3.63 17.53 -2.21
C GLN A 165 -3.29 16.75 -0.94
N TYR A 166 -2.29 17.21 -0.19
CA TYR A 166 -1.93 16.57 1.06
C TYR A 166 -3.08 16.64 2.06
N GLY A 167 -3.73 17.78 2.19
CA GLY A 167 -4.89 17.95 3.08
C GLY A 167 -6.03 17.00 2.74
N ALA A 168 -6.33 16.83 1.44
CA ALA A 168 -7.34 15.89 0.98
C ALA A 168 -6.97 14.45 1.33
N PHE A 169 -5.72 14.06 1.12
CA PHE A 169 -5.22 12.74 1.51
C PHE A 169 -5.31 12.53 3.02
N ALA A 170 -4.80 13.47 3.81
CA ALA A 170 -4.80 13.36 5.28
C ALA A 170 -6.22 13.27 5.84
N ASN A 171 -7.17 14.01 5.27
CA ASN A 171 -8.57 13.92 5.66
C ASN A 171 -9.17 12.55 5.32
N HIS A 172 -8.92 12.06 4.12
CA HIS A 172 -9.40 10.75 3.67
C HIS A 172 -8.82 9.62 4.54
N LEU A 173 -7.55 9.73 4.90
CA LEU A 173 -6.90 8.77 5.79
C LEU A 173 -7.64 8.68 7.12
N ARG A 174 -7.95 9.81 7.75
CA ARG A 174 -8.63 9.83 9.05
C ARG A 174 -10.09 9.41 8.97
N THR A 175 -10.82 9.86 7.95
CA THR A 175 -12.28 9.76 7.91
C THR A 175 -12.80 8.54 7.11
N VAL A 176 -11.99 7.99 6.22
CA VAL A 176 -12.37 6.84 5.39
C VAL A 176 -11.48 5.64 5.69
N VAL A 177 -10.18 5.76 5.46
CA VAL A 177 -9.24 4.64 5.59
C VAL A 177 -9.23 4.09 7.02
N MET A 178 -9.15 4.97 8.00
CA MET A 178 -9.05 4.61 9.42
C MET A 178 -10.38 4.68 10.15
N GLN A 179 -11.48 4.89 9.43
CA GLN A 179 -12.81 4.82 10.02
C GLN A 179 -13.07 3.39 10.51
N ASP A 180 -13.60 3.27 11.72
CA ASP A 180 -13.95 1.98 12.33
C ASP A 180 -12.75 1.01 12.40
N VAL A 181 -11.53 1.53 12.46
CA VAL A 181 -10.32 0.70 12.56
C VAL A 181 -10.28 -0.06 13.88
N PHE A 182 -10.88 0.47 14.92
CA PHE A 182 -11.07 -0.22 16.18
C PHE A 182 -12.45 -0.86 16.22
N ASP A 183 -12.53 -2.05 16.78
CA ASP A 183 -13.82 -2.70 17.00
C ASP A 183 -14.59 -1.94 18.09
N ALA A 184 -15.84 -1.70 17.77
CA ALA A 184 -16.76 -1.09 18.74
C ALA A 184 -17.02 -2.04 19.90
#